data_adb6870d26c671a360850e141ed6f047
#
_entry.id   adb6870d26c671a360850e141ed6f047
#
_cell.length_a   1.000
_cell.length_b   1.000
_cell.length_c   1.000
_cell.angle_alpha   90.00
_cell.angle_beta   90.00
_cell.angle_gamma   90.00
#
_symmetry.space_group_name_H-M   'P 1'
#
loop_
_entity.id
_entity.type
_entity.pdbx_description
1 polymer ?
#
loop_
_entity_poly.entity_id
_entity_poly.type
_entity_poly.pdbx_seq_one_letter_code
_entity_poly.pdbx_strand_id
1 'polypeptide(L)'
;QRREQISAYLTELSAFSQGVDCLNVTEIATPSVLLSLPASAVKSATVDSLYNSILAWEDVMHICLTTQGIDKTYGSSDMNLRQNIRCMQMFAGAFMYAAGNHIGIGAGSCAGMVAGKPVVNGNQLFGWGIAHEIGHNMDKLGKAEITNNIYALMVQTWDGSQNIKTSRLEASNKYPAIFTKVAQGNPGASNNVFVQLGMYWQLHLAYDGADSTEFFNKFFKAWKAGTYFAGQTAYDDKVALTASAVSGKDLTEFFTRWGMTLSEATQEKLKTYEKETRAIWYLSDQSRRERLSNTEAASGTLTFTAAVEKENPKEVKITIDSSKLTGKIQGYEILRDGKSIDFICQPSSESELTYTDVVGSANHRTYKYSVVAYDILGNKVTETSVDNVRIAYDDVVQADKIESTERNGTTVTITLTEETRVSGIKITGEIPKEGAFEV
;
A
#
# COMPACT_ATOMS: atom_id res chain seq x y z
N GLN A 1 -17.96 38.28 14.61
CA GLN A 1 -17.25 38.06 15.87
C GLN A 1 -15.87 37.42 15.64
N ARG A 2 -15.73 36.21 15.03
CA ARG A 2 -14.41 35.56 14.81
C ARG A 2 -13.50 36.37 13.88
N ARG A 3 -14.03 36.93 12.80
CA ARG A 3 -13.26 37.79 11.86
C ARG A 3 -12.81 39.10 12.53
N GLU A 4 -13.61 39.68 13.40
CA GLU A 4 -13.25 40.87 14.18
C GLU A 4 -12.12 40.58 15.17
N GLN A 5 -12.17 39.43 15.86
CA GLN A 5 -11.07 38.96 16.72
C GLN A 5 -9.76 38.76 15.93
N ILE A 6 -9.83 38.18 14.73
CA ILE A 6 -8.67 38.00 13.85
C ILE A 6 -8.14 39.35 13.40
N SER A 7 -9.02 40.30 13.06
CA SER A 7 -8.63 41.67 12.66
C SER A 7 -7.89 42.38 13.79
N ALA A 8 -8.43 42.35 15.01
CA ALA A 8 -7.76 42.91 16.19
C ALA A 8 -6.38 42.28 16.44
N TYR A 9 -6.31 40.95 16.42
CA TYR A 9 -5.06 40.20 16.58
C TYR A 9 -4.01 40.60 15.52
N LEU A 10 -4.37 40.66 14.24
CA LEU A 10 -3.45 41.04 13.16
C LEU A 10 -3.02 42.50 13.29
N THR A 11 -3.89 43.39 13.78
CA THR A 11 -3.52 44.81 14.06
C THR A 11 -2.48 44.88 15.16
N GLU A 12 -2.67 44.18 16.28
CA GLU A 12 -1.68 44.09 17.36
C GLU A 12 -0.36 43.50 16.87
N LEU A 13 -0.42 42.40 16.13
CA LEU A 13 0.75 41.70 15.60
C LEU A 13 1.53 42.61 14.60
N SER A 14 0.85 43.44 13.84
CA SER A 14 1.49 44.36 12.90
C SER A 14 2.28 45.47 13.60
N ALA A 15 1.82 45.90 14.77
CA ALA A 15 2.50 46.86 15.62
C ALA A 15 3.72 46.29 16.36
N PHE A 16 3.84 44.96 16.42
CA PHE A 16 4.93 44.28 17.11
C PHE A 16 6.28 44.53 16.43
N SER A 17 7.27 44.98 17.21
CA SER A 17 8.63 45.22 16.77
C SER A 17 9.60 44.17 17.33
N GLN A 18 10.29 43.49 16.45
CA GLN A 18 11.29 42.49 16.84
C GLN A 18 12.41 43.15 17.66
N GLY A 19 12.76 42.54 18.79
CA GLY A 19 13.84 42.99 19.67
C GLY A 19 13.42 43.97 20.75
N VAL A 20 12.16 44.44 20.75
CA VAL A 20 11.60 45.30 21.82
C VAL A 20 10.62 44.49 22.69
N ASP A 21 9.83 43.62 22.10
CA ASP A 21 8.76 42.87 22.75
C ASP A 21 9.09 41.37 22.92
N CYS A 22 10.20 41.06 23.42
CA CYS A 22 10.68 39.79 23.98
C CYS A 22 10.71 38.53 23.12
N LEU A 23 9.67 38.09 22.49
CA LEU A 23 9.65 36.77 21.83
C LEU A 23 9.06 36.85 20.45
N ASN A 24 9.86 36.82 19.43
CA ASN A 24 9.40 36.84 18.02
C ASN A 24 8.50 35.62 17.66
N VAL A 25 7.62 35.23 18.57
CA VAL A 25 6.71 34.08 18.49
C VAL A 25 5.30 34.54 18.78
N THR A 26 4.34 34.03 18.03
CA THR A 26 2.92 34.23 18.27
C THR A 26 2.21 32.89 18.34
N GLU A 27 1.08 32.85 19.04
CA GLU A 27 0.28 31.64 19.18
C GLU A 27 -1.13 31.86 18.61
N ILE A 28 -1.60 30.84 17.90
CA ILE A 28 -2.95 30.75 17.37
C ILE A 28 -3.59 29.48 17.90
N ALA A 29 -4.60 29.61 18.73
CA ALA A 29 -5.33 28.50 19.30
C ALA A 29 -6.67 28.32 18.61
N THR A 30 -6.91 27.12 18.10
CA THR A 30 -8.22 26.67 17.66
C THR A 30 -8.74 25.58 18.60
N PRO A 31 -9.96 25.09 18.46
CA PRO A 31 -10.43 23.94 19.25
C PRO A 31 -9.51 22.70 19.13
N SER A 32 -8.93 22.46 17.95
CA SER A 32 -8.20 21.22 17.64
C SER A 32 -6.69 21.38 17.50
N VAL A 33 -6.17 22.59 17.31
CA VAL A 33 -4.74 22.84 17.18
C VAL A 33 -4.27 24.06 17.98
N LEU A 34 -3.01 24.02 18.39
CA LEU A 34 -2.27 25.16 18.91
C LEU A 34 -1.05 25.36 17.99
N LEU A 35 -0.96 26.50 17.34
CA LEU A 35 0.14 26.88 16.47
C LEU A 35 1.05 27.86 17.22
N SER A 36 2.33 27.51 17.41
CA SER A 36 3.36 28.42 17.93
C SER A 36 4.32 28.77 16.78
N LEU A 37 4.16 29.93 16.20
CA LEU A 37 4.81 30.33 14.96
C LEU A 37 5.63 31.63 15.11
N PRO A 38 6.66 31.87 14.29
CA PRO A 38 7.30 33.18 14.21
C PRO A 38 6.28 34.26 13.85
N ALA A 39 6.29 35.38 14.55
CA ALA A 39 5.43 36.53 14.24
C ALA A 39 5.58 36.96 12.78
N SER A 40 6.79 36.90 12.23
CA SER A 40 7.09 37.23 10.83
C SER A 40 6.36 36.34 9.83
N ALA A 41 6.08 35.08 10.16
CA ALA A 41 5.34 34.15 9.30
C ALA A 41 3.82 34.46 9.25
N VAL A 42 3.29 35.15 10.27
CA VAL A 42 1.87 35.46 10.40
C VAL A 42 1.54 36.90 10.03
N LYS A 43 2.47 37.82 10.20
CA LYS A 43 2.27 39.27 9.92
C LYS A 43 1.73 39.59 8.53
N SER A 44 2.06 38.79 7.52
CA SER A 44 1.58 38.94 6.15
C SER A 44 0.21 38.36 5.88
N ALA A 45 -0.37 37.64 6.87
CA ALA A 45 -1.70 37.06 6.72
C ALA A 45 -2.79 38.13 6.67
N THR A 46 -3.79 37.91 5.85
CA THR A 46 -5.03 38.70 5.85
C THR A 46 -6.05 38.08 6.81
N VAL A 47 -7.07 38.85 7.18
CA VAL A 47 -8.20 38.35 7.98
C VAL A 47 -8.82 37.12 7.31
N ASP A 48 -8.98 37.16 6.00
CA ASP A 48 -9.58 36.05 5.23
C ASP A 48 -8.65 34.83 5.16
N SER A 49 -7.36 35.02 4.93
CA SER A 49 -6.43 33.88 4.88
C SER A 49 -6.33 33.18 6.22
N LEU A 50 -6.25 33.93 7.32
CA LEU A 50 -6.17 33.34 8.67
C LEU A 50 -7.51 32.67 9.08
N TYR A 51 -8.64 33.30 8.77
CA TYR A 51 -9.95 32.71 9.00
C TYR A 51 -10.13 31.41 8.25
N ASN A 52 -9.76 31.38 6.96
CA ASN A 52 -9.83 30.18 6.14
C ASN A 52 -8.83 29.09 6.62
N SER A 53 -7.66 29.49 7.12
CA SER A 53 -6.71 28.53 7.72
C SER A 53 -7.28 27.85 8.96
N ILE A 54 -7.99 28.62 9.80
CA ILE A 54 -8.65 28.03 10.99
C ILE A 54 -9.69 27.00 10.58
N LEU A 55 -10.49 27.29 9.56
CA LEU A 55 -11.47 26.32 9.04
C LEU A 55 -10.77 25.09 8.47
N ALA A 56 -9.73 25.27 7.65
CA ALA A 56 -8.97 24.17 7.08
C ALA A 56 -8.33 23.27 8.15
N TRP A 57 -7.81 23.84 9.24
CA TRP A 57 -7.29 23.08 10.37
C TRP A 57 -8.36 22.24 11.04
N GLU A 58 -9.56 22.82 11.26
CA GLU A 58 -10.66 22.08 11.86
C GLU A 58 -11.12 20.94 10.96
N ASP A 59 -11.13 21.13 9.61
CA ASP A 59 -11.45 20.07 8.65
C ASP A 59 -10.40 18.96 8.67
N VAL A 60 -9.10 19.29 8.63
CA VAL A 60 -8.01 18.30 8.72
C VAL A 60 -8.12 17.49 10.00
N MET A 61 -8.31 18.16 11.13
CA MET A 61 -8.45 17.49 12.42
C MET A 61 -9.73 16.66 12.52
N HIS A 62 -10.83 17.14 11.94
CA HIS A 62 -12.06 16.36 11.86
C HIS A 62 -11.86 15.05 11.08
N ILE A 63 -11.21 15.11 9.93
CA ILE A 63 -10.87 13.91 9.14
C ILE A 63 -10.01 12.94 9.97
N CYS A 64 -8.95 13.44 10.61
CA CYS A 64 -8.05 12.60 11.39
C CYS A 64 -8.76 11.97 12.61
N LEU A 65 -9.55 12.76 13.36
CA LEU A 65 -10.29 12.28 14.52
C LEU A 65 -11.37 11.27 14.11
N THR A 66 -12.14 11.56 13.06
CA THR A 66 -13.15 10.63 12.53
C THR A 66 -12.52 9.34 12.07
N THR A 67 -11.38 9.40 11.35
CA THR A 67 -10.61 8.21 10.95
C THR A 67 -10.23 7.36 12.15
N GLN A 68 -9.80 8.00 13.26
CA GLN A 68 -9.44 7.28 14.49
C GLN A 68 -10.65 6.80 15.31
N GLY A 69 -11.87 7.07 14.84
CA GLY A 69 -13.09 6.73 15.56
C GLY A 69 -13.32 7.58 16.82
N ILE A 70 -12.92 8.85 16.77
CA ILE A 70 -13.19 9.84 17.81
C ILE A 70 -14.29 10.77 17.30
N ASP A 71 -15.43 10.74 17.97
CA ASP A 71 -16.53 11.65 17.66
C ASP A 71 -16.23 13.03 18.26
N LYS A 72 -16.11 14.03 17.40
CA LYS A 72 -15.84 15.40 17.81
C LYS A 72 -17.12 16.06 18.35
N THR A 73 -17.50 15.72 19.56
CA THR A 73 -18.53 16.45 20.29
C THR A 73 -17.87 17.43 21.25
N TYR A 74 -18.20 18.70 21.15
CA TYR A 74 -17.74 19.73 22.10
C TYR A 74 -18.08 19.28 23.54
N GLY A 75 -17.05 19.24 24.39
CA GLY A 75 -17.19 18.86 25.80
C GLY A 75 -17.00 17.38 26.11
N SER A 76 -16.72 16.50 25.10
CA SER A 76 -16.29 15.13 25.38
C SER A 76 -14.86 15.09 25.91
N SER A 77 -14.53 14.09 26.73
CA SER A 77 -13.17 13.85 27.22
C SER A 77 -12.13 13.65 26.08
N ASP A 78 -12.61 13.27 24.90
CA ASP A 78 -11.80 13.05 23.72
C ASP A 78 -11.33 14.35 23.03
N MET A 79 -11.92 15.49 23.41
CA MET A 79 -11.53 16.81 22.89
C MET A 79 -10.18 17.34 23.38
N ASN A 80 -9.54 16.66 24.30
CA ASN A 80 -8.21 17.04 24.79
C ASN A 80 -7.04 16.68 23.84
N LEU A 81 -7.33 16.14 22.67
CA LEU A 81 -6.35 15.78 21.64
C LEU A 81 -6.00 16.96 20.72
N ARG A 82 -5.78 18.14 21.29
CA ARG A 82 -5.28 19.28 20.54
C ARG A 82 -3.85 19.00 20.04
N GLN A 83 -3.62 19.11 18.76
CA GLN A 83 -2.28 19.02 18.20
C GLN A 83 -1.52 20.32 18.47
N ASN A 84 -0.29 20.19 18.96
CA ASN A 84 0.57 21.32 19.26
C ASN A 84 1.66 21.39 18.17
N ILE A 85 1.58 22.39 17.30
CA ILE A 85 2.44 22.54 16.15
C ILE A 85 3.34 23.76 16.37
N ARG A 86 4.64 23.54 16.33
CA ARG A 86 5.65 24.52 16.68
C ARG A 86 6.68 24.72 15.59
N CYS A 87 7.03 25.98 15.33
CA CYS A 87 8.23 26.27 14.58
C CYS A 87 9.46 25.82 15.39
N MET A 88 10.26 24.96 14.80
CA MET A 88 11.44 24.39 15.44
C MET A 88 12.66 24.48 14.54
N GLN A 89 13.83 24.48 15.16
CA GLN A 89 15.06 24.24 14.42
C GLN A 89 15.08 22.78 13.98
N MET A 90 15.20 22.56 12.67
CA MET A 90 15.21 21.24 12.09
C MET A 90 16.61 20.60 12.15
N PHE A 91 16.66 19.29 12.33
CA PHE A 91 17.85 18.49 12.11
C PHE A 91 18.04 18.22 10.61
N ALA A 92 19.23 17.81 10.21
CA ALA A 92 19.60 17.68 8.79
C ALA A 92 18.64 16.77 8.02
N GLY A 93 18.09 17.30 6.91
CA GLY A 93 17.20 16.60 6.02
C GLY A 93 15.73 16.55 6.43
N ALA A 94 15.38 16.96 7.65
CA ALA A 94 14.00 17.04 8.11
C ALA A 94 13.38 18.42 7.80
N PHE A 95 12.09 18.44 7.53
CA PHE A 95 11.30 19.68 7.42
C PHE A 95 10.09 19.67 8.36
N MET A 96 9.68 18.49 8.85
CA MET A 96 8.67 18.24 9.89
C MET A 96 9.06 17.00 10.69
N TYR A 97 8.55 16.89 11.91
CA TYR A 97 8.65 15.68 12.73
C TYR A 97 7.54 15.64 13.79
N ALA A 98 7.15 14.45 14.23
CA ALA A 98 6.26 14.24 15.37
C ALA A 98 7.05 13.77 16.60
N ALA A 99 6.69 14.28 17.78
CA ALA A 99 7.32 13.95 19.05
C ALA A 99 6.32 13.50 20.14
N GLY A 100 5.13 13.04 19.75
CA GLY A 100 4.08 12.58 20.66
C GLY A 100 3.32 13.72 21.36
N ASN A 101 3.99 14.74 21.87
CA ASN A 101 3.37 15.90 22.52
C ASN A 101 3.38 17.18 21.66
N HIS A 102 4.08 17.18 20.55
CA HIS A 102 4.08 18.26 19.58
C HIS A 102 4.52 17.78 18.19
N ILE A 103 4.25 18.62 17.18
CA ILE A 103 4.79 18.48 15.84
C ILE A 103 5.71 19.67 15.61
N GLY A 104 6.97 19.38 15.30
CA GLY A 104 7.96 20.39 14.90
C GLY A 104 7.88 20.65 13.41
N ILE A 105 7.85 21.91 12.99
CA ILE A 105 7.91 22.32 11.58
C ILE A 105 9.04 23.32 11.35
N GLY A 106 9.72 23.19 10.23
CA GLY A 106 10.77 24.13 9.84
C GLY A 106 10.23 25.50 9.47
N ALA A 107 11.06 26.53 9.60
CA ALA A 107 10.68 27.92 9.32
C ALA A 107 10.04 28.11 7.94
N GLY A 108 10.52 27.40 6.90
CA GLY A 108 9.96 27.45 5.56
C GLY A 108 8.52 26.94 5.43
N SER A 109 8.04 26.16 6.40
CA SER A 109 6.67 25.64 6.42
C SER A 109 5.68 26.52 7.20
N CYS A 110 6.17 27.43 8.04
CA CYS A 110 5.33 28.17 8.99
C CYS A 110 4.27 29.05 8.34
N ALA A 111 4.61 29.77 7.27
CA ALA A 111 3.65 30.63 6.55
C ALA A 111 2.51 29.81 5.93
N GLY A 112 2.78 28.60 5.47
CA GLY A 112 1.77 27.69 4.94
C GLY A 112 0.71 27.28 5.95
N MET A 113 1.03 27.29 7.25
CA MET A 113 0.10 26.93 8.31
C MET A 113 -1.02 27.97 8.52
N VAL A 114 -0.80 29.18 8.05
CA VAL A 114 -1.77 30.31 8.16
C VAL A 114 -2.22 30.85 6.79
N ALA A 115 -1.79 30.24 5.70
CA ALA A 115 -2.20 30.55 4.34
C ALA A 115 -3.23 29.56 3.79
N GLY A 116 -3.72 28.66 4.63
CA GLY A 116 -4.64 27.59 4.25
C GLY A 116 -6.01 28.13 3.85
N LYS A 117 -6.59 27.45 2.85
CA LYS A 117 -8.00 27.62 2.45
C LYS A 117 -8.74 26.31 2.72
N PRO A 118 -10.07 26.31 2.85
CA PRO A 118 -10.83 25.06 2.76
C PRO A 118 -10.45 24.33 1.49
N VAL A 119 -10.53 23.02 1.50
CA VAL A 119 -10.02 22.08 0.48
C VAL A 119 -9.78 22.70 -0.89
N VAL A 120 -8.54 23.03 -1.19
CA VAL A 120 -8.12 23.60 -2.49
C VAL A 120 -6.85 22.90 -2.93
N ASN A 121 -6.70 22.64 -4.23
CA ASN A 121 -5.45 22.13 -4.79
C ASN A 121 -4.26 23.03 -4.42
N GLY A 122 -3.18 22.42 -3.94
CA GLY A 122 -1.99 23.12 -3.47
C GLY A 122 -2.05 23.67 -2.04
N ASN A 123 -3.15 23.47 -1.31
CA ASN A 123 -3.20 23.78 0.11
C ASN A 123 -2.32 22.79 0.89
N GLN A 124 -1.30 23.30 1.59
CA GLN A 124 -0.36 22.48 2.35
C GLN A 124 -1.04 21.66 3.48
N LEU A 125 -2.13 22.17 4.06
CA LEU A 125 -2.85 21.49 5.14
C LEU A 125 -3.55 20.21 4.65
N PHE A 126 -4.02 20.19 3.39
CA PHE A 126 -4.57 19.00 2.74
C PHE A 126 -3.53 18.24 1.90
N GLY A 127 -2.25 18.54 2.11
CA GLY A 127 -1.14 17.78 1.56
C GLY A 127 -0.79 16.57 2.41
N TRP A 128 0.43 16.07 2.23
CA TRP A 128 0.92 14.88 2.93
C TRP A 128 1.54 15.20 4.30
N GLY A 129 2.47 16.17 4.36
CA GLY A 129 3.41 16.31 5.48
C GLY A 129 2.74 16.46 6.83
N ILE A 130 1.86 17.46 7.00
CA ILE A 130 1.25 17.73 8.30
C ILE A 130 0.34 16.59 8.77
N ALA A 131 -0.42 15.98 7.87
CA ALA A 131 -1.29 14.85 8.20
C ALA A 131 -0.50 13.57 8.51
N HIS A 132 0.67 13.40 7.92
CA HIS A 132 1.63 12.35 8.24
C HIS A 132 2.13 12.49 9.69
N GLU A 133 2.51 13.68 10.11
CA GLU A 133 2.96 13.94 11.49
C GLU A 133 1.82 13.81 12.51
N ILE A 134 0.62 14.30 12.16
CA ILE A 134 -0.58 14.06 12.98
C ILE A 134 -0.82 12.55 13.12
N GLY A 135 -0.65 11.80 12.04
CA GLY A 135 -0.75 10.35 12.01
C GLY A 135 0.20 9.67 13.01
N HIS A 136 1.47 10.09 13.11
CA HIS A 136 2.41 9.57 14.11
C HIS A 136 1.89 9.75 15.54
N ASN A 137 1.30 10.90 15.85
CA ASN A 137 0.75 11.17 17.18
C ASN A 137 -0.55 10.38 17.47
N MET A 138 -1.29 10.01 16.44
CA MET A 138 -2.62 9.41 16.55
C MET A 138 -2.64 7.90 16.29
N ASP A 139 -1.69 7.35 15.55
CA ASP A 139 -1.69 5.94 15.15
C ASP A 139 -1.69 4.99 16.35
N LYS A 140 -2.51 3.94 16.27
CA LYS A 140 -2.67 2.89 17.27
C LYS A 140 -2.26 1.51 16.75
N LEU A 141 -1.93 1.40 15.47
CA LEU A 141 -1.44 0.14 14.87
C LEU A 141 0.07 -0.04 15.05
N GLY A 142 0.82 1.07 15.18
CA GLY A 142 2.22 1.04 15.56
C GLY A 142 3.20 0.57 14.48
N LYS A 143 2.80 0.63 13.20
CA LYS A 143 3.71 0.42 12.08
C LYS A 143 4.15 1.78 11.55
N ALA A 144 5.15 2.36 12.21
CA ALA A 144 5.69 3.66 11.86
C ALA A 144 6.04 3.75 10.36
N GLU A 145 5.81 4.91 9.75
CA GLU A 145 5.95 5.19 8.31
C GLU A 145 5.00 4.41 7.40
N ILE A 146 4.12 3.56 7.97
CA ILE A 146 3.11 2.81 7.24
C ILE A 146 1.72 3.22 7.72
N THR A 147 1.33 2.83 8.94
CA THR A 147 -0.06 3.00 9.41
C THR A 147 -0.40 4.43 9.82
N ASN A 148 0.57 5.23 10.24
CA ASN A 148 0.40 6.68 10.40
C ASN A 148 -0.01 7.37 9.09
N ASN A 149 0.37 6.82 7.94
CA ASN A 149 0.04 7.37 6.62
C ASN A 149 -1.41 7.11 6.18
N ILE A 150 -2.18 6.30 6.91
CA ILE A 150 -3.63 6.20 6.71
C ILE A 150 -4.26 7.60 6.86
N TYR A 151 -3.87 8.34 7.89
CA TYR A 151 -4.35 9.71 8.13
C TYR A 151 -3.95 10.67 7.00
N ALA A 152 -2.71 10.55 6.52
CA ALA A 152 -2.23 11.36 5.41
C ALA A 152 -3.00 11.06 4.11
N LEU A 153 -3.30 9.80 3.81
CA LEU A 153 -4.13 9.45 2.66
C LEU A 153 -5.55 9.99 2.80
N MET A 154 -6.17 9.86 3.97
CA MET A 154 -7.53 10.35 4.21
C MET A 154 -7.64 11.87 4.04
N VAL A 155 -6.66 12.64 4.53
CA VAL A 155 -6.62 14.09 4.35
C VAL A 155 -6.32 14.47 2.90
N GLN A 156 -5.34 13.83 2.27
CA GLN A 156 -4.92 14.17 0.91
C GLN A 156 -6.00 13.89 -0.14
N THR A 157 -6.73 12.80 0.02
CA THR A 157 -7.77 12.40 -0.95
C THR A 157 -9.10 13.11 -0.77
N TRP A 158 -9.25 13.89 0.31
CA TRP A 158 -10.48 14.63 0.61
C TRP A 158 -10.73 15.76 -0.37
N ASP A 159 -11.93 15.86 -0.94
CA ASP A 159 -12.35 16.90 -1.88
C ASP A 159 -13.29 17.95 -1.27
N GLY A 160 -13.63 17.81 -0.01
CA GLY A 160 -14.61 18.61 0.72
C GLY A 160 -15.88 17.84 1.08
N SER A 161 -16.09 16.69 0.45
CA SER A 161 -17.26 15.83 0.70
C SER A 161 -16.89 14.34 0.82
N GLN A 162 -15.92 13.87 0.06
CA GLN A 162 -15.52 12.46 0.02
C GLN A 162 -14.02 12.29 -0.32
N ASN A 163 -13.48 11.10 -0.08
CA ASN A 163 -12.08 10.77 -0.36
C ASN A 163 -11.92 10.20 -1.78
N ILE A 164 -12.03 11.05 -2.81
CA ILE A 164 -11.98 10.66 -4.22
C ILE A 164 -10.85 11.30 -5.03
N LYS A 165 -10.09 12.23 -4.45
CA LYS A 165 -8.93 12.79 -5.13
C LYS A 165 -7.84 11.73 -5.26
N THR A 166 -6.96 11.92 -6.23
CA THR A 166 -5.80 11.06 -6.46
C THR A 166 -4.94 10.93 -5.20
N SER A 167 -4.75 9.72 -4.72
CA SER A 167 -3.88 9.44 -3.59
C SER A 167 -2.41 9.50 -3.99
N ARG A 168 -1.52 9.61 -3.01
CA ARG A 168 -0.07 9.48 -3.22
C ARG A 168 0.31 8.12 -3.80
N LEU A 169 -0.43 7.06 -3.48
CA LEU A 169 -0.18 5.72 -4.04
C LEU A 169 -0.42 5.71 -5.55
N GLU A 170 -1.51 6.30 -6.00
CA GLU A 170 -1.85 6.44 -7.42
C GLU A 170 -0.89 7.42 -8.11
N ALA A 171 -0.72 8.61 -7.57
CA ALA A 171 0.15 9.65 -8.14
C ALA A 171 1.62 9.22 -8.28
N SER A 172 2.09 8.33 -7.39
CA SER A 172 3.44 7.77 -7.44
C SER A 172 3.51 6.41 -8.14
N ASN A 173 2.46 6.00 -8.85
CA ASN A 173 2.35 4.73 -9.57
C ASN A 173 2.76 3.51 -8.72
N LYS A 174 2.21 3.39 -7.49
CA LYS A 174 2.56 2.29 -6.58
C LYS A 174 1.75 1.01 -6.81
N TYR A 175 0.60 1.09 -7.46
CA TYR A 175 -0.30 -0.07 -7.63
C TYR A 175 0.32 -1.25 -8.38
N PRO A 176 1.11 -1.09 -9.45
CA PRO A 176 1.77 -2.24 -10.06
C PRO A 176 2.64 -3.01 -9.05
N ALA A 177 3.46 -2.32 -8.27
CA ALA A 177 4.30 -2.94 -7.24
C ALA A 177 3.48 -3.55 -6.09
N ILE A 178 2.34 -2.95 -5.71
CA ILE A 178 1.41 -3.50 -4.73
C ILE A 178 0.83 -4.82 -5.25
N PHE A 179 0.36 -4.86 -6.48
CA PHE A 179 -0.29 -6.03 -7.06
C PHE A 179 0.69 -7.19 -7.28
N THR A 180 1.89 -6.91 -7.78
CA THR A 180 2.97 -7.91 -7.88
C THR A 180 3.32 -8.50 -6.52
N LYS A 181 3.46 -7.64 -5.48
CA LYS A 181 3.74 -8.13 -4.11
C LYS A 181 2.67 -9.10 -3.63
N VAL A 182 1.41 -8.75 -3.80
CA VAL A 182 0.28 -9.58 -3.39
C VAL A 182 0.23 -10.87 -4.18
N ALA A 183 0.42 -10.82 -5.52
CA ALA A 183 0.45 -11.98 -6.38
C ALA A 183 1.54 -12.98 -5.95
N GLN A 184 2.72 -12.48 -5.61
CA GLN A 184 3.84 -13.31 -5.16
C GLN A 184 3.67 -13.87 -3.74
N GLY A 185 2.71 -13.35 -2.96
CA GLY A 185 2.46 -13.80 -1.59
C GLY A 185 3.65 -13.64 -0.66
N ASN A 186 4.54 -12.68 -0.94
CA ASN A 186 5.78 -12.49 -0.19
C ASN A 186 5.74 -11.19 0.62
N PRO A 187 5.42 -11.25 1.93
CA PRO A 187 5.29 -10.08 2.79
C PRO A 187 6.57 -9.29 2.94
N GLY A 188 7.71 -9.95 2.87
CA GLY A 188 9.04 -9.34 2.97
C GLY A 188 9.57 -8.76 1.66
N ALA A 189 8.88 -8.96 0.54
CA ALA A 189 9.40 -8.61 -0.79
C ALA A 189 9.52 -7.10 -1.04
N SER A 190 8.88 -6.26 -0.24
CA SER A 190 8.99 -4.81 -0.41
C SER A 190 9.38 -4.13 0.89
N ASN A 191 10.53 -3.43 0.87
CA ASN A 191 10.91 -2.49 1.91
C ASN A 191 10.23 -1.11 1.71
N ASN A 192 9.42 -0.95 0.66
CA ASN A 192 8.74 0.30 0.36
C ASN A 192 7.51 0.45 1.26
N VAL A 193 7.55 1.41 2.17
CA VAL A 193 6.46 1.69 3.12
C VAL A 193 5.14 2.03 2.41
N PHE A 194 5.18 2.65 1.24
CA PHE A 194 3.98 2.96 0.46
C PHE A 194 3.35 1.70 -0.17
N VAL A 195 4.16 0.71 -0.54
CA VAL A 195 3.64 -0.59 -0.99
C VAL A 195 2.94 -1.30 0.17
N GLN A 196 3.56 -1.30 1.36
CA GLN A 196 2.97 -1.91 2.55
C GLN A 196 1.71 -1.17 3.04
N LEU A 197 1.65 0.16 2.87
CA LEU A 197 0.46 0.96 3.15
C LEU A 197 -0.74 0.54 2.29
N GLY A 198 -0.49 0.01 1.08
CA GLY A 198 -1.51 -0.48 0.17
C GLY A 198 -2.48 -1.46 0.80
N MET A 199 -2.01 -2.37 1.69
CA MET A 199 -2.86 -3.32 2.40
C MET A 199 -3.98 -2.61 3.19
N TYR A 200 -3.61 -1.62 3.97
CA TYR A 200 -4.58 -0.88 4.79
C TYR A 200 -5.50 -0.02 3.91
N TRP A 201 -4.92 0.63 2.90
CA TRP A 201 -5.68 1.48 2.01
C TRP A 201 -6.72 0.70 1.19
N GLN A 202 -6.42 -0.52 0.77
CA GLN A 202 -7.37 -1.39 0.04
C GLN A 202 -8.63 -1.72 0.86
N LEU A 203 -8.54 -1.75 2.18
CA LEU A 203 -9.73 -1.91 3.03
C LEU A 203 -10.68 -0.69 2.93
N HIS A 204 -10.13 0.53 2.93
CA HIS A 204 -10.90 1.74 2.64
C HIS A 204 -11.52 1.69 1.23
N LEU A 205 -10.72 1.34 0.23
CA LEU A 205 -11.17 1.27 -1.16
C LEU A 205 -12.31 0.27 -1.36
N ALA A 206 -12.28 -0.84 -0.62
CA ALA A 206 -13.28 -1.91 -0.71
C ALA A 206 -14.60 -1.58 -0.01
N TYR A 207 -14.54 -0.93 1.16
CA TYR A 207 -15.68 -0.90 2.08
C TYR A 207 -16.24 0.48 2.37
N ASP A 208 -15.49 1.57 2.20
CA ASP A 208 -16.04 2.91 2.43
C ASP A 208 -16.95 3.37 1.29
N GLY A 209 -18.13 3.87 1.67
CA GLY A 209 -19.12 4.47 0.77
C GLY A 209 -18.69 5.84 0.22
N ALA A 210 -19.60 6.49 -0.51
CA ALA A 210 -19.37 7.85 -1.04
C ALA A 210 -19.25 8.87 0.08
N ASP A 211 -20.13 8.79 1.06
CA ASP A 211 -20.35 9.80 2.09
C ASP A 211 -19.67 9.44 3.42
N SER A 212 -18.92 8.33 3.46
CA SER A 212 -18.40 7.86 4.74
C SER A 212 -16.99 7.28 4.63
N THR A 213 -16.21 7.59 5.66
CA THR A 213 -14.95 6.94 5.98
C THR A 213 -15.18 5.98 7.16
N GLU A 214 -16.26 5.24 7.12
CA GLU A 214 -16.75 4.45 8.25
C GLU A 214 -15.86 3.26 8.59
N PHE A 215 -15.16 2.68 7.61
CA PHE A 215 -14.35 1.50 7.86
C PHE A 215 -13.31 1.77 8.94
N PHE A 216 -12.43 2.76 8.74
CA PHE A 216 -11.41 3.07 9.74
C PHE A 216 -11.99 3.64 11.03
N ASN A 217 -13.09 4.39 10.97
CA ASN A 217 -13.79 4.84 12.17
C ASN A 217 -14.19 3.66 13.06
N LYS A 218 -14.90 2.69 12.49
CA LYS A 218 -15.34 1.48 13.19
C LYS A 218 -14.15 0.60 13.60
N PHE A 219 -13.15 0.47 12.72
CA PHE A 219 -11.94 -0.31 12.96
C PHE A 219 -11.17 0.21 14.19
N PHE A 220 -10.85 1.50 14.23
CA PHE A 220 -10.09 2.07 15.34
C PHE A 220 -10.88 2.16 16.64
N LYS A 221 -12.21 2.34 16.59
CA LYS A 221 -13.07 2.19 17.78
C LYS A 221 -12.95 0.78 18.36
N ALA A 222 -13.11 -0.23 17.53
CA ALA A 222 -13.02 -1.64 17.94
C ALA A 222 -11.59 -2.01 18.38
N TRP A 223 -10.58 -1.53 17.67
CA TRP A 223 -9.18 -1.76 18.01
C TRP A 223 -8.83 -1.21 19.40
N LYS A 224 -9.17 0.04 19.70
CA LYS A 224 -8.93 0.66 21.01
C LYS A 224 -9.64 -0.08 22.15
N ALA A 225 -10.84 -0.55 21.90
CA ALA A 225 -11.62 -1.31 22.88
C ALA A 225 -11.19 -2.78 23.00
N GLY A 226 -10.38 -3.32 22.09
CA GLY A 226 -10.02 -4.73 22.05
C GLY A 226 -11.22 -5.65 21.79
N THR A 227 -12.27 -5.14 21.13
CA THR A 227 -13.59 -5.80 21.02
C THR A 227 -13.54 -7.18 20.39
N TYR A 228 -12.74 -7.36 19.33
CA TYR A 228 -12.78 -8.58 18.52
C TYR A 228 -11.60 -9.54 18.73
N PHE A 229 -10.56 -9.11 19.45
CA PHE A 229 -9.33 -9.87 19.62
C PHE A 229 -8.94 -10.13 21.08
N ALA A 230 -9.90 -10.19 21.98
CA ALA A 230 -9.63 -10.53 23.37
C ALA A 230 -8.86 -11.86 23.49
N GLY A 231 -7.73 -11.85 24.21
CA GLY A 231 -6.85 -13.01 24.36
C GLY A 231 -5.84 -13.22 23.22
N GLN A 232 -5.93 -12.50 22.11
CA GLN A 232 -4.93 -12.54 21.04
C GLN A 232 -3.75 -11.63 21.33
N THR A 233 -2.56 -12.10 21.01
CA THR A 233 -1.31 -11.35 21.14
C THR A 233 -0.68 -11.02 19.80
N ALA A 234 -0.82 -11.90 18.80
CA ALA A 234 -0.27 -11.71 17.47
C ALA A 234 -0.93 -10.52 16.76
N TYR A 235 -0.11 -9.66 16.17
CA TYR A 235 -0.56 -8.49 15.45
C TYR A 235 -1.46 -8.83 14.28
N ASP A 236 -1.05 -9.82 13.47
CA ASP A 236 -1.76 -10.23 12.26
C ASP A 236 -3.17 -10.74 12.59
N ASP A 237 -3.30 -11.57 13.62
CA ASP A 237 -4.59 -12.06 14.11
C ASP A 237 -5.51 -10.90 14.56
N LYS A 238 -4.96 -9.95 15.32
CA LYS A 238 -5.73 -8.79 15.80
C LYS A 238 -6.27 -7.95 14.65
N VAL A 239 -5.42 -7.66 13.66
CA VAL A 239 -5.82 -6.88 12.48
C VAL A 239 -6.89 -7.61 11.69
N ALA A 240 -6.67 -8.89 11.40
CA ALA A 240 -7.61 -9.70 10.61
C ALA A 240 -8.98 -9.82 11.30
N LEU A 241 -8.99 -10.14 12.60
CA LEU A 241 -10.23 -10.24 13.38
C LEU A 241 -11.01 -8.92 13.41
N THR A 242 -10.31 -7.80 13.61
CA THR A 242 -10.96 -6.48 13.65
C THR A 242 -11.49 -6.09 12.28
N ALA A 243 -10.70 -6.24 11.22
CA ALA A 243 -11.10 -5.85 9.87
C ALA A 243 -12.26 -6.70 9.35
N SER A 244 -12.23 -8.02 9.59
CA SER A 244 -13.31 -8.92 9.18
C SER A 244 -14.61 -8.63 9.93
N ALA A 245 -14.53 -8.38 11.23
CA ALA A 245 -15.72 -8.02 12.01
C ALA A 245 -16.34 -6.68 11.56
N VAL A 246 -15.52 -5.70 11.24
CA VAL A 246 -15.98 -4.38 10.78
C VAL A 246 -16.58 -4.42 9.38
N SER A 247 -15.97 -5.18 8.48
CA SER A 247 -16.49 -5.36 7.11
C SER A 247 -17.65 -6.34 7.01
N GLY A 248 -17.80 -7.23 8.00
CA GLY A 248 -18.73 -8.35 7.93
C GLY A 248 -18.31 -9.44 6.93
N LYS A 249 -17.04 -9.47 6.54
CA LYS A 249 -16.50 -10.38 5.53
C LYS A 249 -15.36 -11.23 6.08
N ASP A 250 -15.26 -12.47 5.63
CA ASP A 250 -14.07 -13.29 5.82
C ASP A 250 -12.95 -12.77 4.92
N LEU A 251 -11.96 -12.15 5.56
CA LEU A 251 -10.79 -11.56 4.91
C LEU A 251 -9.54 -12.46 4.99
N THR A 252 -9.70 -13.75 5.28
CA THR A 252 -8.58 -14.69 5.40
C THR A 252 -7.71 -14.65 4.13
N GLU A 253 -8.30 -14.76 2.94
CA GLU A 253 -7.56 -14.75 1.68
C GLU A 253 -6.85 -13.40 1.46
N PHE A 254 -7.49 -12.29 1.76
CA PHE A 254 -6.87 -10.96 1.66
C PHE A 254 -5.58 -10.88 2.47
N PHE A 255 -5.64 -11.21 3.75
CA PHE A 255 -4.48 -11.08 4.63
C PHE A 255 -3.38 -12.10 4.33
N THR A 256 -3.73 -13.33 3.99
CA THR A 256 -2.73 -14.34 3.61
C THR A 256 -2.04 -14.02 2.30
N ARG A 257 -2.73 -13.44 1.32
CA ARG A 257 -2.12 -12.93 0.08
C ARG A 257 -1.18 -11.75 0.34
N TRP A 258 -1.50 -10.91 1.31
CA TRP A 258 -0.58 -9.88 1.79
C TRP A 258 0.57 -10.45 2.64
N GLY A 259 0.55 -11.76 2.91
CA GLY A 259 1.58 -12.51 3.59
C GLY A 259 1.52 -12.43 5.11
N MET A 260 0.38 -12.07 5.66
CA MET A 260 0.14 -12.21 7.09
C MET A 260 0.00 -13.69 7.48
N THR A 261 0.48 -14.01 8.67
CA THR A 261 0.35 -15.34 9.25
C THR A 261 -0.79 -15.35 10.25
N LEU A 262 -1.88 -16.01 9.89
CA LEU A 262 -3.06 -16.15 10.75
C LEU A 262 -3.05 -17.50 11.46
N SER A 263 -3.31 -17.49 12.77
CA SER A 263 -3.50 -18.72 13.54
C SER A 263 -4.73 -19.49 13.05
N GLU A 264 -4.74 -20.81 13.22
CA GLU A 264 -5.89 -21.66 12.89
C GLU A 264 -7.16 -21.20 13.60
N ALA A 265 -7.06 -20.84 14.88
CA ALA A 265 -8.18 -20.32 15.66
C ALA A 265 -8.75 -19.03 15.06
N THR A 266 -7.90 -18.14 14.56
CA THR A 266 -8.34 -16.94 13.87
C THR A 266 -9.02 -17.29 12.55
N GLN A 267 -8.43 -18.14 11.73
CA GLN A 267 -9.03 -18.54 10.46
C GLN A 267 -10.42 -19.20 10.66
N GLU A 268 -10.58 -20.07 11.65
CA GLU A 268 -11.88 -20.68 11.98
C GLU A 268 -12.91 -19.62 12.40
N LYS A 269 -12.49 -18.63 13.17
CA LYS A 269 -13.38 -17.52 13.56
C LYS A 269 -13.78 -16.67 12.36
N LEU A 270 -12.86 -16.39 11.43
CA LEU A 270 -13.14 -15.60 10.24
C LEU A 270 -14.14 -16.29 9.30
N LYS A 271 -14.15 -17.62 9.21
CA LYS A 271 -15.14 -18.38 8.43
C LYS A 271 -16.59 -18.20 8.88
N THR A 272 -16.82 -17.60 10.05
CA THR A 272 -18.19 -17.27 10.50
C THR A 272 -18.78 -16.06 9.77
N TYR A 273 -17.96 -15.27 9.10
CA TYR A 273 -18.38 -14.16 8.25
C TYR A 273 -18.64 -14.65 6.81
N GLU A 274 -19.41 -13.86 6.07
CA GLU A 274 -19.60 -14.10 4.65
C GLU A 274 -18.26 -13.97 3.89
N LYS A 275 -17.94 -14.92 3.01
CA LYS A 275 -16.72 -14.90 2.23
C LYS A 275 -16.65 -13.63 1.34
N GLU A 276 -15.52 -12.91 1.39
CA GLU A 276 -15.24 -11.90 0.39
C GLU A 276 -14.90 -12.58 -0.94
N THR A 277 -15.69 -12.34 -1.96
CA THR A 277 -15.55 -12.97 -3.28
C THR A 277 -14.77 -12.14 -4.28
N ARG A 278 -14.58 -10.85 -3.99
CA ARG A 278 -13.78 -9.95 -4.82
C ARG A 278 -12.30 -10.06 -4.45
N ALA A 279 -11.46 -9.91 -5.43
CA ALA A 279 -10.01 -9.79 -5.23
C ALA A 279 -9.66 -8.36 -4.76
N ILE A 280 -10.10 -8.02 -3.53
CA ILE A 280 -9.91 -6.67 -2.97
C ILE A 280 -8.44 -6.27 -2.83
N TRP A 281 -7.53 -7.25 -2.86
CA TRP A 281 -6.08 -7.04 -2.90
C TRP A 281 -5.55 -6.49 -4.23
N TYR A 282 -6.38 -6.42 -5.26
CA TYR A 282 -6.08 -5.78 -6.55
C TYR A 282 -6.87 -4.49 -6.77
N LEU A 283 -7.47 -3.90 -5.73
CA LEU A 283 -8.15 -2.62 -5.84
C LEU A 283 -7.16 -1.45 -5.83
N SER A 284 -7.50 -0.42 -6.60
CA SER A 284 -6.82 0.88 -6.67
C SER A 284 -7.79 2.02 -6.32
N ASP A 285 -7.29 3.26 -6.21
CA ASP A 285 -8.17 4.44 -6.03
C ASP A 285 -9.20 4.54 -7.15
N GLN A 286 -8.81 4.20 -8.38
CA GLN A 286 -9.75 4.14 -9.50
C GLN A 286 -10.85 3.11 -9.26
N SER A 287 -10.53 1.95 -8.70
CA SER A 287 -11.53 0.91 -8.35
C SER A 287 -12.64 1.47 -7.46
N ARG A 288 -12.26 2.27 -6.45
CA ARG A 288 -13.24 2.91 -5.58
C ARG A 288 -14.09 3.94 -6.33
N ARG A 289 -13.48 4.80 -7.15
CA ARG A 289 -14.23 5.76 -7.98
C ARG A 289 -15.23 5.07 -8.90
N GLU A 290 -14.82 3.98 -9.55
CA GLU A 290 -15.69 3.19 -10.42
C GLU A 290 -16.83 2.52 -9.66
N ARG A 291 -16.55 1.96 -8.48
CA ARG A 291 -17.56 1.38 -7.60
C ARG A 291 -18.60 2.42 -7.17
N LEU A 292 -18.15 3.61 -6.76
CA LEU A 292 -19.04 4.70 -6.36
C LEU A 292 -19.86 5.26 -7.53
N SER A 293 -19.37 5.12 -8.76
CA SER A 293 -20.08 5.49 -9.99
C SER A 293 -21.02 4.40 -10.50
N ASN A 294 -21.17 3.28 -9.77
CA ASN A 294 -21.97 2.12 -10.16
C ASN A 294 -21.57 1.55 -11.52
N THR A 295 -20.26 1.51 -11.81
CA THR A 295 -19.74 0.86 -13.01
C THR A 295 -20.15 -0.61 -13.03
N GLU A 296 -20.62 -1.08 -14.18
CA GLU A 296 -21.01 -2.48 -14.37
C GLU A 296 -19.76 -3.39 -14.34
N ALA A 297 -19.95 -4.62 -13.85
CA ALA A 297 -18.92 -5.64 -13.87
C ALA A 297 -18.50 -5.97 -15.31
N ALA A 298 -17.23 -6.23 -15.51
CA ALA A 298 -16.72 -6.68 -16.79
C ALA A 298 -17.15 -8.12 -17.09
N SER A 299 -17.13 -8.48 -18.38
CA SER A 299 -17.50 -9.81 -18.85
C SER A 299 -16.69 -10.22 -20.07
N GLY A 300 -16.83 -11.47 -20.50
CA GLY A 300 -16.18 -11.99 -21.70
C GLY A 300 -15.18 -13.09 -21.39
N THR A 301 -14.32 -13.37 -22.37
CA THR A 301 -13.31 -14.44 -22.30
C THR A 301 -11.95 -13.90 -22.74
N LEU A 302 -10.89 -14.52 -22.27
CA LEU A 302 -9.53 -14.27 -22.77
C LEU A 302 -8.93 -15.56 -23.34
N THR A 303 -7.96 -15.42 -24.20
CA THR A 303 -7.07 -16.49 -24.61
C THR A 303 -5.62 -16.10 -24.35
N PHE A 304 -4.76 -17.06 -24.16
CA PHE A 304 -3.33 -16.81 -24.09
C PHE A 304 -2.52 -17.98 -24.61
N THR A 305 -1.29 -17.73 -24.96
CA THR A 305 -0.29 -18.74 -25.29
C THR A 305 0.84 -18.70 -24.24
N ALA A 306 1.41 -19.84 -23.94
CA ALA A 306 2.62 -19.96 -23.14
C ALA A 306 3.64 -20.79 -23.91
N ALA A 307 4.73 -20.19 -24.34
CA ALA A 307 5.75 -20.83 -25.17
C ALA A 307 7.14 -20.61 -24.59
N VAL A 308 7.95 -21.65 -24.62
CA VAL A 308 9.37 -21.55 -24.26
C VAL A 308 10.11 -20.76 -25.35
N GLU A 309 10.87 -19.75 -24.96
CA GLU A 309 11.65 -18.93 -25.88
C GLU A 309 12.84 -19.74 -26.46
N LYS A 310 12.98 -19.69 -27.77
CA LYS A 310 14.05 -20.44 -28.44
C LYS A 310 15.45 -19.90 -28.10
N GLU A 311 15.57 -18.58 -28.04
CA GLU A 311 16.85 -17.91 -27.77
C GLU A 311 17.21 -17.96 -26.29
N ASN A 312 16.19 -18.08 -25.41
CA ASN A 312 16.38 -18.25 -23.99
C ASN A 312 15.44 -19.34 -23.44
N PRO A 313 15.84 -20.62 -23.55
CA PRO A 313 14.97 -21.74 -23.18
C PRO A 313 14.68 -21.87 -21.68
N LYS A 314 15.19 -20.95 -20.87
CA LYS A 314 14.84 -20.79 -19.43
C LYS A 314 13.69 -19.82 -19.21
N GLU A 315 13.16 -19.26 -20.27
CA GLU A 315 12.07 -18.29 -20.23
C GLU A 315 10.83 -18.86 -20.93
N VAL A 316 9.68 -18.60 -20.31
CA VAL A 316 8.37 -18.87 -20.89
C VAL A 316 7.71 -17.55 -21.19
N LYS A 317 7.48 -17.26 -22.45
CA LYS A 317 6.72 -16.11 -22.90
C LYS A 317 5.25 -16.44 -22.88
N ILE A 318 4.50 -15.62 -22.15
CA ILE A 318 3.05 -15.64 -22.07
C ILE A 318 2.52 -14.46 -22.87
N THR A 319 1.69 -14.72 -23.86
CA THR A 319 1.01 -13.69 -24.66
C THR A 319 -0.48 -13.79 -24.44
N ILE A 320 -1.10 -12.75 -23.87
CA ILE A 320 -2.50 -12.68 -23.49
C ILE A 320 -3.25 -11.88 -24.55
N ASP A 321 -4.31 -12.43 -25.10
CA ASP A 321 -5.30 -11.74 -25.95
C ASP A 321 -6.56 -11.49 -25.13
N SER A 322 -6.81 -10.23 -24.84
CA SER A 322 -7.99 -9.74 -24.10
C SER A 322 -9.05 -9.08 -24.98
N SER A 323 -8.94 -9.20 -26.29
CA SER A 323 -9.83 -8.53 -27.26
C SER A 323 -11.32 -8.87 -27.12
N LYS A 324 -11.62 -10.00 -26.47
CA LYS A 324 -13.01 -10.45 -26.21
C LYS A 324 -13.51 -10.11 -24.81
N LEU A 325 -12.73 -9.40 -24.01
CA LEU A 325 -13.19 -8.85 -22.75
C LEU A 325 -13.92 -7.52 -22.99
N THR A 326 -14.96 -7.29 -22.22
CA THR A 326 -15.73 -6.04 -22.22
C THR A 326 -15.82 -5.47 -20.83
N GLY A 327 -15.90 -4.15 -20.72
CA GLY A 327 -15.87 -3.44 -19.43
C GLY A 327 -14.47 -3.03 -19.01
N LYS A 328 -14.34 -2.59 -17.78
CA LYS A 328 -13.07 -2.07 -17.23
C LYS A 328 -12.29 -3.18 -16.55
N ILE A 329 -11.19 -3.56 -17.13
CA ILE A 329 -10.28 -4.60 -16.61
C ILE A 329 -9.22 -3.94 -15.74
N GLN A 330 -8.97 -4.50 -14.54
CA GLN A 330 -7.87 -4.10 -13.66
C GLN A 330 -6.55 -4.72 -14.11
N GLY A 331 -6.58 -5.99 -14.48
CA GLY A 331 -5.40 -6.70 -14.94
C GLY A 331 -5.54 -8.22 -14.88
N TYR A 332 -4.39 -8.88 -14.95
CA TYR A 332 -4.27 -10.31 -15.14
C TYR A 332 -3.31 -10.92 -14.12
N GLU A 333 -3.80 -11.86 -13.34
CA GLU A 333 -2.98 -12.67 -12.45
C GLU A 333 -2.41 -13.85 -13.22
N ILE A 334 -1.10 -14.03 -13.14
CA ILE A 334 -0.37 -15.13 -13.78
C ILE A 334 -0.08 -16.19 -12.74
N LEU A 335 -0.49 -17.42 -13.03
CA LEU A 335 -0.24 -18.57 -12.15
C LEU A 335 0.62 -19.60 -12.88
N ARG A 336 1.55 -20.21 -12.12
CA ARG A 336 2.32 -21.39 -12.53
C ARG A 336 2.04 -22.51 -11.53
N ASP A 337 1.55 -23.65 -12.03
CA ASP A 337 1.11 -24.81 -11.23
C ASP A 337 0.13 -24.43 -10.10
N GLY A 338 -0.81 -23.51 -10.40
CA GLY A 338 -1.81 -23.02 -9.46
C GLY A 338 -1.30 -22.01 -8.44
N LYS A 339 -0.01 -21.68 -8.46
CA LYS A 339 0.56 -20.64 -7.59
C LYS A 339 0.68 -19.34 -8.37
N SER A 340 0.13 -18.26 -7.82
CA SER A 340 0.30 -16.92 -8.37
C SER A 340 1.78 -16.51 -8.35
N ILE A 341 2.26 -15.96 -9.46
CA ILE A 341 3.65 -15.54 -9.63
C ILE A 341 3.78 -14.05 -9.94
N ASP A 342 2.78 -13.46 -10.59
CA ASP A 342 2.77 -12.02 -10.85
C ASP A 342 1.37 -11.52 -11.20
N PHE A 343 1.22 -10.20 -11.30
CA PHE A 343 0.02 -9.50 -11.75
C PHE A 343 0.38 -8.40 -12.75
N ILE A 344 -0.22 -8.46 -13.92
CA ILE A 344 -0.02 -7.47 -14.99
C ILE A 344 -1.21 -6.52 -14.99
N CYS A 345 -0.99 -5.23 -14.74
CA CYS A 345 -2.02 -4.21 -14.89
C CYS A 345 -2.44 -4.07 -16.35
N GLN A 346 -3.74 -3.92 -16.60
CA GLN A 346 -4.24 -3.63 -17.95
C GLN A 346 -3.84 -2.21 -18.36
N PRO A 347 -3.04 -2.01 -19.42
CA PRO A 347 -2.85 -0.69 -20.00
C PRO A 347 -4.13 -0.23 -20.70
N SER A 348 -4.34 1.08 -20.77
CA SER A 348 -5.58 1.68 -21.25
C SER A 348 -5.87 1.47 -22.75
N SER A 349 -4.93 0.95 -23.53
CA SER A 349 -5.01 0.92 -25.01
C SER A 349 -4.57 -0.39 -25.67
N GLU A 350 -4.12 -1.39 -24.92
CA GLU A 350 -3.58 -2.62 -25.48
C GLU A 350 -4.51 -3.81 -25.23
N SER A 351 -4.80 -4.59 -26.28
CA SER A 351 -5.55 -5.84 -26.18
C SER A 351 -4.66 -7.08 -26.17
N GLU A 352 -3.37 -6.94 -26.52
CA GLU A 352 -2.37 -7.97 -26.45
C GLU A 352 -1.27 -7.58 -25.47
N LEU A 353 -1.01 -8.43 -24.50
CA LEU A 353 -0.03 -8.22 -23.43
C LEU A 353 0.94 -9.37 -23.40
N THR A 354 2.20 -9.07 -23.10
CA THR A 354 3.23 -10.08 -22.96
C THR A 354 3.83 -10.09 -21.56
N TYR A 355 4.10 -11.29 -21.05
CA TYR A 355 4.79 -11.52 -19.79
C TYR A 355 5.86 -12.60 -19.99
N THR A 356 7.01 -12.44 -19.37
CA THR A 356 8.08 -13.44 -19.41
C THR A 356 8.29 -14.00 -18.00
N ASP A 357 8.06 -15.30 -17.85
CA ASP A 357 8.38 -16.03 -16.63
C ASP A 357 9.76 -16.67 -16.76
N VAL A 358 10.67 -16.27 -15.87
CA VAL A 358 12.02 -16.83 -15.80
C VAL A 358 12.02 -18.02 -14.85
N VAL A 359 12.06 -19.23 -15.41
CA VAL A 359 11.95 -20.48 -14.62
C VAL A 359 13.30 -21.00 -14.10
N GLY A 360 14.39 -20.29 -14.40
CA GLY A 360 15.72 -20.57 -13.85
C GLY A 360 16.29 -21.94 -14.23
N SER A 361 16.74 -22.72 -13.25
CA SER A 361 17.39 -24.02 -13.44
C SER A 361 16.40 -25.20 -13.58
N ALA A 362 15.16 -24.96 -13.93
CA ALA A 362 14.12 -25.98 -13.98
C ALA A 362 14.09 -26.74 -15.33
N ASN A 363 15.23 -27.27 -15.76
CA ASN A 363 15.30 -28.09 -17.00
C ASN A 363 14.52 -29.41 -16.84
N HIS A 364 13.97 -29.90 -17.96
CA HIS A 364 13.13 -31.12 -18.03
C HIS A 364 11.87 -31.10 -17.14
N ARG A 365 11.37 -29.91 -16.78
CA ARG A 365 10.11 -29.75 -16.06
C ARG A 365 9.00 -29.32 -17.01
N THR A 366 7.80 -29.74 -16.63
CA THR A 366 6.55 -29.37 -17.31
C THR A 366 5.70 -28.56 -16.35
N TYR A 367 5.18 -27.45 -16.82
CA TYR A 367 4.36 -26.54 -16.05
C TYR A 367 2.96 -26.41 -16.65
N LYS A 368 2.01 -26.11 -15.78
CA LYS A 368 0.70 -25.59 -16.14
C LYS A 368 0.71 -24.08 -15.87
N TYR A 369 0.34 -23.29 -16.86
CA TYR A 369 0.10 -21.87 -16.68
C TYR A 369 -1.39 -21.58 -16.69
N SER A 370 -1.82 -20.63 -15.86
CA SER A 370 -3.16 -20.07 -15.87
C SER A 370 -3.10 -18.56 -15.86
N VAL A 371 -4.09 -17.93 -16.49
CA VAL A 371 -4.28 -16.48 -16.47
C VAL A 371 -5.69 -16.19 -15.99
N VAL A 372 -5.80 -15.37 -14.96
CA VAL A 372 -7.08 -14.92 -14.40
C VAL A 372 -7.24 -13.44 -14.66
N ALA A 373 -8.30 -13.04 -15.35
CA ALA A 373 -8.66 -11.65 -15.54
C ALA A 373 -9.52 -11.15 -14.37
N TYR A 374 -9.17 -10.00 -13.82
CA TYR A 374 -9.97 -9.29 -12.83
C TYR A 374 -10.45 -7.95 -13.38
N ASP A 375 -11.69 -7.61 -13.08
CA ASP A 375 -12.23 -6.29 -13.42
C ASP A 375 -11.80 -5.21 -12.40
N ILE A 376 -12.09 -3.97 -12.72
CA ILE A 376 -11.77 -2.81 -11.89
C ILE A 376 -12.45 -2.85 -10.52
N LEU A 377 -13.51 -3.62 -10.36
CA LEU A 377 -14.26 -3.78 -9.11
C LEU A 377 -13.71 -4.93 -8.24
N GLY A 378 -12.72 -5.66 -8.75
CA GLY A 378 -12.11 -6.83 -8.10
C GLY A 378 -12.83 -8.15 -8.39
N ASN A 379 -13.80 -8.19 -9.30
CA ASN A 379 -14.45 -9.44 -9.65
C ASN A 379 -13.58 -10.27 -10.60
N LYS A 380 -13.55 -11.58 -10.38
CA LYS A 380 -12.96 -12.52 -11.33
C LYS A 380 -13.86 -12.59 -12.57
N VAL A 381 -13.32 -12.17 -13.72
CA VAL A 381 -14.06 -12.16 -14.99
C VAL A 381 -14.00 -13.53 -15.66
N THR A 382 -12.79 -14.03 -15.84
CA THR A 382 -12.55 -15.32 -16.51
C THR A 382 -11.19 -15.89 -16.10
N GLU A 383 -11.04 -17.19 -16.26
CA GLU A 383 -9.78 -17.90 -16.09
C GLU A 383 -9.58 -18.87 -17.24
N THR A 384 -8.38 -18.96 -17.74
CA THR A 384 -8.00 -19.96 -18.76
C THR A 384 -6.63 -20.53 -18.42
N SER A 385 -6.33 -21.74 -18.95
CA SER A 385 -5.08 -22.41 -18.67
C SER A 385 -4.50 -23.08 -19.91
N VAL A 386 -3.17 -23.21 -19.91
CA VAL A 386 -2.36 -23.96 -20.88
C VAL A 386 -1.55 -24.99 -20.12
N ASP A 387 -1.76 -26.25 -20.42
CA ASP A 387 -1.05 -27.38 -19.83
C ASP A 387 0.19 -27.75 -20.65
N ASN A 388 1.08 -28.53 -20.04
CA ASN A 388 2.22 -29.18 -20.72
C ASN A 388 3.25 -28.22 -21.32
N VAL A 389 3.48 -27.05 -20.73
CA VAL A 389 4.57 -26.16 -21.11
C VAL A 389 5.88 -26.75 -20.61
N ARG A 390 6.59 -27.40 -21.50
CA ARG A 390 7.80 -28.18 -21.17
C ARG A 390 9.07 -27.36 -21.38
N ILE A 391 9.83 -27.17 -20.31
CA ILE A 391 11.20 -26.67 -20.36
C ILE A 391 12.10 -27.86 -20.69
N ALA A 392 12.79 -27.80 -21.83
CA ALA A 392 13.76 -28.79 -22.24
C ALA A 392 14.82 -28.10 -23.08
N TYR A 393 16.02 -27.97 -22.55
CA TYR A 393 17.18 -27.40 -23.25
C TYR A 393 18.41 -28.22 -22.96
N ASP A 394 19.35 -28.14 -23.87
CA ASP A 394 20.64 -28.77 -23.71
C ASP A 394 21.50 -27.90 -22.79
N ASP A 395 21.83 -28.43 -21.64
CA ASP A 395 22.70 -27.83 -20.63
C ASP A 395 23.91 -28.74 -20.34
N VAL A 396 24.30 -29.50 -21.31
CA VAL A 396 25.48 -30.37 -21.23
C VAL A 396 26.72 -29.47 -21.19
N VAL A 397 27.53 -29.64 -20.16
CA VAL A 397 28.85 -29.01 -20.10
C VAL A 397 29.64 -29.46 -21.30
N GLN A 398 30.04 -28.53 -22.17
CA GLN A 398 30.78 -28.84 -23.37
C GLN A 398 32.17 -29.40 -23.03
N ALA A 399 32.72 -30.24 -23.86
CA ALA A 399 34.00 -30.93 -23.60
C ALA A 399 35.18 -29.97 -23.37
N ASP A 400 35.15 -28.79 -23.99
CA ASP A 400 36.15 -27.72 -23.82
C ASP A 400 36.05 -27.00 -22.44
N LYS A 401 34.97 -27.20 -21.72
CA LYS A 401 34.79 -26.74 -20.35
C LYS A 401 35.18 -27.77 -19.28
N ILE A 402 35.60 -28.96 -19.70
CA ILE A 402 36.07 -30.01 -18.79
C ILE A 402 37.60 -29.97 -18.79
N GLU A 403 38.19 -29.59 -17.68
CA GLU A 403 39.65 -29.55 -17.51
C GLU A 403 40.22 -30.95 -17.32
N SER A 404 39.58 -31.77 -16.47
CA SER A 404 40.01 -33.14 -16.25
C SER A 404 38.85 -34.05 -15.87
N THR A 405 38.98 -35.32 -16.14
CA THR A 405 38.11 -36.40 -15.66
C THR A 405 38.98 -37.50 -15.08
N GLU A 406 38.89 -37.73 -13.80
CA GLU A 406 39.65 -38.73 -13.08
C GLU A 406 38.72 -39.82 -12.51
N ARG A 407 39.19 -41.06 -12.58
CA ARG A 407 38.46 -42.20 -12.02
C ARG A 407 39.29 -42.90 -10.94
N ASN A 408 38.76 -43.01 -9.76
CA ASN A 408 39.34 -43.76 -8.68
C ASN A 408 38.30 -44.79 -8.15
N GLY A 409 38.44 -46.04 -8.58
CA GLY A 409 37.48 -47.09 -8.30
C GLY A 409 36.11 -46.79 -8.89
N THR A 410 35.13 -46.57 -8.03
CA THR A 410 33.74 -46.19 -8.39
C THR A 410 33.50 -44.69 -8.43
N THR A 411 34.47 -43.90 -7.98
CA THR A 411 34.37 -42.42 -7.97
C THR A 411 34.88 -41.85 -9.26
N VAL A 412 34.11 -40.95 -9.89
CA VAL A 412 34.50 -40.16 -11.05
C VAL A 412 34.49 -38.69 -10.61
N THR A 413 35.65 -38.05 -10.71
CA THR A 413 35.82 -36.62 -10.45
C THR A 413 35.92 -35.88 -11.77
N ILE A 414 35.07 -34.89 -12.00
CA ILE A 414 35.07 -34.01 -13.16
C ILE A 414 35.44 -32.62 -12.70
N THR A 415 36.57 -32.10 -13.17
CA THR A 415 37.02 -30.73 -12.90
C THR A 415 36.65 -29.84 -14.07
N LEU A 416 36.04 -28.70 -13.82
CA LEU A 416 35.67 -27.75 -14.84
C LEU A 416 36.67 -26.59 -14.92
N THR A 417 36.86 -26.03 -16.11
CA THR A 417 37.76 -24.90 -16.37
C THR A 417 37.34 -23.60 -15.70
N GLU A 418 36.09 -23.50 -15.34
CA GLU A 418 35.47 -22.34 -14.63
C GLU A 418 34.35 -22.82 -13.75
N GLU A 419 34.02 -22.03 -12.70
CA GLU A 419 32.86 -22.29 -11.85
C GLU A 419 31.60 -22.28 -12.70
N THR A 420 30.95 -23.43 -12.82
CA THR A 420 29.77 -23.63 -13.65
C THR A 420 28.67 -24.25 -12.84
N ARG A 421 27.48 -23.63 -12.85
CA ARG A 421 26.32 -24.18 -12.20
C ARG A 421 25.79 -25.39 -12.95
N VAL A 422 25.83 -26.56 -12.31
CA VAL A 422 25.32 -27.83 -12.86
C VAL A 422 23.98 -28.16 -12.19
N SER A 423 22.93 -28.43 -12.98
CA SER A 423 21.60 -28.77 -12.49
C SER A 423 21.34 -30.27 -12.39
N GLY A 424 22.22 -31.10 -12.89
CA GLY A 424 22.10 -32.55 -12.85
C GLY A 424 23.22 -33.26 -13.61
N ILE A 425 23.28 -34.57 -13.39
CA ILE A 425 24.23 -35.45 -14.09
C ILE A 425 23.43 -36.48 -14.88
N LYS A 426 23.69 -36.61 -16.20
CA LYS A 426 23.13 -37.66 -17.04
C LYS A 426 24.15 -38.77 -17.16
N ILE A 427 23.86 -39.95 -16.63
CA ILE A 427 24.66 -41.15 -16.78
C ILE A 427 24.05 -41.98 -17.91
N THR A 428 24.87 -42.28 -18.96
CA THR A 428 24.48 -43.20 -20.03
C THR A 428 25.28 -44.49 -19.90
N GLY A 429 24.60 -45.63 -19.78
CA GLY A 429 25.21 -46.95 -19.61
C GLY A 429 24.48 -47.80 -18.59
N GLU A 430 25.03 -48.96 -18.21
CA GLU A 430 24.49 -49.75 -17.13
C GLU A 430 24.76 -49.05 -15.78
N ILE A 431 23.71 -48.71 -15.08
CA ILE A 431 23.80 -48.10 -13.75
C ILE A 431 23.94 -49.23 -12.72
N PRO A 432 24.95 -49.23 -11.86
CA PRO A 432 25.03 -50.16 -10.74
C PRO A 432 23.79 -50.05 -9.85
N LYS A 433 23.32 -51.20 -9.33
CA LYS A 433 22.12 -51.24 -8.49
C LYS A 433 22.28 -50.54 -7.16
N GLU A 434 23.51 -50.24 -6.75
CA GLU A 434 23.84 -49.49 -5.51
C GLU A 434 24.96 -48.50 -5.81
N GLY A 435 24.77 -47.25 -5.38
CA GLY A 435 25.76 -46.17 -5.51
C GLY A 435 25.24 -44.87 -4.88
N ALA A 436 26.16 -44.06 -4.37
CA ALA A 436 25.93 -42.72 -3.90
C ALA A 436 26.56 -41.72 -4.88
N PHE A 437 25.89 -40.59 -5.11
CA PHE A 437 26.43 -39.46 -5.85
C PHE A 437 26.64 -38.31 -4.88
N GLU A 438 27.85 -37.77 -4.86
CA GLU A 438 28.15 -36.49 -4.17
C GLU A 438 28.39 -35.45 -5.27
N VAL A 439 27.77 -34.25 -5.12
CA VAL A 439 27.92 -33.10 -6.03
C VAL A 439 28.50 -31.97 -5.24
#